data_a02c3b1bbec78c2d5b346c838cd29127
#
_entry.id   a02c3b1bbec78c2d5b346c838cd29127
#
_cell.length_a   1.000
_cell.length_b   1.000
_cell.length_c   1.000
_cell.angle_alpha   90.00
_cell.angle_beta   90.00
_cell.angle_gamma   90.00
#
_symmetry.space_group_name_H-M   'P 1'
#
loop_
_entity.id
_entity.type
_entity.pdbx_description
1 polymer ?
#
loop_
_entity_poly.entity_id
_entity_poly.type
_entity_poly.pdbx_seq_one_letter_code
_entity_poly.pdbx_strand_id
1 'polypeptide(L)'
;MAKDKTIYTCNACGGTNPKWLGKCPHCGEWNTLEESIAEPSGSGKNRFQALAKSSPVSTLADIEAADVERTPTGLDELDRVLGGGIVEGGVVLIGGDPGIGKSTLLLQAVDALSRQMKVLYVTGEESGAQVALRARRLGLDGSQVRVQAEIQLERILATLEAEQPAFCVIDSIQTLYSDQLSSAPGSVAQVRECAAHLTRTAKASGCTTVLVGHVTKEGALAGPRVLEHIVDTVLYFEGDTHSSFRLVRAIKNRFGAVNEIGVFAMTDKGLKGVTNPSAIFLSTHSEPVPGSCVLVTLEGTRPLLVEIQALVDSGGPSPRRLSVGLERDRLAMLLAVLHRHAGVACSDQDVFVNAVGGVRISEPAADLAVLLAIQSSLRGKALPRGFIAFGEVGLAGEVRPAPRGQERLKEAAKLGFSVAIVPKANAPKKPIEGLTIHAVERVEQAIELLRGL
;
A
#
# COMPACT_ATOMS: atom_id res chain seq x y z
N MET A 1 24.51 29.23 35.60
CA MET A 1 24.05 27.86 35.21
C MET A 1 22.57 27.95 34.92
N ALA A 2 22.17 27.96 33.66
CA ALA A 2 20.76 27.95 33.27
C ALA A 2 20.20 26.57 33.60
N LYS A 3 19.11 26.49 34.38
CA LYS A 3 18.40 25.24 34.63
C LYS A 3 17.84 24.73 33.31
N ASP A 4 18.24 23.53 32.90
CA ASP A 4 17.65 22.83 31.77
C ASP A 4 16.15 22.70 32.01
N LYS A 5 15.33 23.24 31.08
CA LYS A 5 13.88 23.10 31.16
C LYS A 5 13.48 21.74 30.64
N THR A 6 13.00 20.89 31.54
CA THR A 6 12.43 19.61 31.19
C THR A 6 11.09 19.80 30.46
N ILE A 7 10.90 19.10 29.37
CA ILE A 7 9.63 18.95 28.65
C ILE A 7 9.29 17.47 28.54
N TYR A 8 8.03 17.16 28.29
CA TYR A 8 7.54 15.78 28.11
C TYR A 8 7.03 15.61 26.68
N THR A 9 7.57 14.63 25.98
CA THR A 9 7.21 14.31 24.60
C THR A 9 6.40 13.01 24.54
N CYS A 10 5.30 13.02 23.80
CA CYS A 10 4.45 11.85 23.65
C CYS A 10 5.04 10.87 22.63
N ASN A 11 5.22 9.61 23.03
CA ASN A 11 5.74 8.54 22.16
C ASN A 11 4.76 8.13 21.05
N ALA A 12 3.46 8.38 21.21
CA ALA A 12 2.45 8.03 20.23
C ALA A 12 2.26 9.09 19.14
N CYS A 13 2.36 10.41 19.47
CA CYS A 13 2.06 11.47 18.50
C CYS A 13 3.16 12.55 18.36
N GLY A 14 4.23 12.49 19.18
CA GLY A 14 5.30 13.49 19.17
C GLY A 14 4.91 14.86 19.77
N GLY A 15 3.69 15.01 20.30
CA GLY A 15 3.23 16.24 20.97
C GLY A 15 4.01 16.51 22.24
N THR A 16 4.44 17.77 22.47
CA THR A 16 5.22 18.17 23.65
C THR A 16 4.37 18.90 24.69
N ASN A 17 4.67 18.67 25.98
CA ASN A 17 4.01 19.35 27.09
C ASN A 17 5.06 19.77 28.14
N PRO A 18 4.94 20.94 28.77
CA PRO A 18 5.88 21.40 29.79
C PRO A 18 5.75 20.65 31.13
N LYS A 19 4.73 19.82 31.29
CA LYS A 19 4.50 19.00 32.49
C LYS A 19 4.13 17.58 32.11
N TRP A 20 4.53 16.62 32.93
CA TRP A 20 4.05 15.26 32.77
C TRP A 20 2.54 15.18 33.07
N LEU A 21 1.81 14.53 32.16
CA LEU A 21 0.39 14.27 32.29
C LEU A 21 0.18 12.77 32.03
N GLY A 22 -0.69 12.13 32.81
CA GLY A 22 -1.01 10.72 32.60
C GLY A 22 -1.67 10.44 31.24
N LYS A 23 -2.26 11.46 30.63
CA LYS A 23 -2.90 11.40 29.31
C LYS A 23 -2.33 12.49 28.39
N CYS A 24 -1.96 12.14 27.18
CA CYS A 24 -1.47 13.11 26.21
C CYS A 24 -2.59 14.06 25.76
N PRO A 25 -2.41 15.39 25.85
CA PRO A 25 -3.44 16.35 25.45
C PRO A 25 -3.63 16.46 23.94
N HIS A 26 -2.67 15.94 23.13
CA HIS A 26 -2.71 16.00 21.68
C HIS A 26 -3.41 14.79 21.03
N CYS A 27 -3.12 13.57 21.48
CA CYS A 27 -3.70 12.35 20.92
C CYS A 27 -4.64 11.59 21.86
N GLY A 28 -4.68 11.95 23.15
CA GLY A 28 -5.55 11.30 24.12
C GLY A 28 -5.05 9.95 24.64
N GLU A 29 -3.88 9.47 24.23
CA GLU A 29 -3.29 8.22 24.71
C GLU A 29 -2.74 8.35 26.14
N TRP A 30 -2.83 7.26 26.92
CA TRP A 30 -2.39 7.21 28.31
C TRP A 30 -0.95 6.73 28.44
N ASN A 31 -0.20 7.31 29.40
CA ASN A 31 1.17 6.93 29.78
C ASN A 31 2.18 6.98 28.60
N THR A 32 1.97 7.89 27.66
CA THR A 32 2.81 8.05 26.47
C THR A 32 3.76 9.26 26.56
N LEU A 33 3.73 10.02 27.66
CA LEU A 33 4.60 11.20 27.84
C LEU A 33 5.90 10.78 28.54
N GLU A 34 7.03 10.91 27.83
CA GLU A 34 8.38 10.67 28.33
C GLU A 34 9.14 11.98 28.54
N GLU A 35 9.98 12.00 29.56
CA GLU A 35 10.80 13.15 29.89
C GLU A 35 11.84 13.43 28.79
N SER A 36 11.89 14.65 28.31
CA SER A 36 12.88 15.15 27.35
C SER A 36 13.38 16.52 27.78
N ILE A 37 14.62 16.85 27.47
CA ILE A 37 15.20 18.13 27.85
C ILE A 37 14.72 19.19 26.85
N ALA A 38 14.15 20.30 27.36
CA ALA A 38 13.89 21.47 26.55
C ALA A 38 15.19 22.08 26.10
N GLU A 39 15.38 22.19 24.79
CA GLU A 39 16.59 22.80 24.25
C GLU A 39 16.75 24.25 24.69
N PRO A 40 17.97 24.68 25.04
CA PRO A 40 18.22 26.06 25.38
C PRO A 40 17.95 26.94 24.15
N SER A 41 17.13 27.96 24.33
CA SER A 41 16.90 29.04 23.36
C SER A 41 18.16 29.91 23.24
N GLY A 42 19.17 29.42 22.50
CA GLY A 42 20.45 30.10 22.33
C GLY A 42 20.90 30.04 20.87
N SER A 43 20.86 31.18 20.21
CA SER A 43 21.63 31.60 19.02
C SER A 43 22.08 30.46 18.07
N GLY A 44 21.18 29.80 17.42
CA GLY A 44 21.53 28.82 16.38
C GLY A 44 20.71 29.10 15.13
N LYS A 45 21.35 29.11 14.02
CA LYS A 45 20.83 29.13 12.67
C LYS A 45 19.48 28.39 12.60
N ASN A 46 18.47 29.06 12.09
CA ASN A 46 17.06 28.69 11.99
C ASN A 46 16.77 27.18 11.95
N ARG A 47 16.43 26.62 13.11
CA ARG A 47 16.05 25.20 13.29
C ARG A 47 14.73 24.85 12.60
N PHE A 48 13.93 25.86 12.28
CA PHE A 48 12.64 25.75 11.59
C PHE A 48 12.66 26.39 10.22
N GLN A 49 13.65 26.06 9.38
CA GLN A 49 13.57 26.44 7.97
C GLN A 49 12.41 25.67 7.31
N ALA A 50 11.63 26.40 6.49
CA ALA A 50 10.60 25.77 5.69
C ALA A 50 11.18 24.63 4.83
N LEU A 51 10.43 23.55 4.64
CA LEU A 51 10.82 22.43 3.77
C LEU A 51 10.94 22.85 2.29
N ALA A 52 10.35 24.00 1.92
CA ALA A 52 10.49 24.62 0.61
C ALA A 52 11.35 25.89 0.72
N LYS A 53 12.09 26.21 -0.34
CA LYS A 53 12.78 27.50 -0.44
C LYS A 53 11.76 28.62 -0.33
N SER A 54 12.05 29.66 0.49
CA SER A 54 11.18 30.86 0.54
C SER A 54 11.19 31.50 -0.83
N SER A 55 10.02 31.64 -1.44
CA SER A 55 9.82 32.38 -2.67
C SER A 55 9.00 33.64 -2.40
N PRO A 56 9.14 34.71 -3.20
CA PRO A 56 8.28 35.86 -3.10
C PRO A 56 6.82 35.48 -3.37
N VAL A 57 5.91 36.27 -2.85
CA VAL A 57 4.49 36.07 -3.13
C VAL A 57 4.26 36.30 -4.64
N SER A 58 3.73 35.29 -5.31
CA SER A 58 3.40 35.28 -6.74
C SER A 58 2.00 34.72 -6.97
N THR A 59 1.37 35.05 -8.09
CA THR A 59 0.11 34.43 -8.45
C THR A 59 0.33 33.04 -9.03
N LEU A 60 -0.68 32.17 -8.96
CA LEU A 60 -0.58 30.83 -9.56
C LEU A 60 -0.26 30.87 -11.07
N ALA A 61 -0.71 31.93 -11.75
CA ALA A 61 -0.44 32.12 -13.18
C ALA A 61 1.03 32.48 -13.48
N ASP A 62 1.72 33.07 -12.53
CA ASP A 62 3.12 33.48 -12.66
C ASP A 62 4.11 32.36 -12.23
N ILE A 63 3.57 31.25 -11.70
CA ILE A 63 4.37 30.09 -11.32
C ILE A 63 4.45 29.15 -12.52
N GLU A 64 5.62 29.05 -13.13
CA GLU A 64 5.88 28.01 -14.13
C GLU A 64 5.82 26.64 -13.45
N ALA A 65 4.73 25.90 -13.69
CA ALA A 65 4.62 24.51 -13.30
C ALA A 65 5.36 23.66 -14.35
N ALA A 66 6.62 23.36 -14.10
CA ALA A 66 7.31 22.36 -14.91
C ALA A 66 6.70 20.98 -14.63
N ASP A 67 6.51 20.18 -15.67
CA ASP A 67 6.16 18.78 -15.51
C ASP A 67 7.21 18.10 -14.64
N VAL A 68 6.75 17.33 -13.65
CA VAL A 68 7.64 16.62 -12.74
C VAL A 68 8.33 15.50 -13.51
N GLU A 69 9.61 15.69 -13.83
CA GLU A 69 10.43 14.67 -14.48
C GLU A 69 10.59 13.46 -13.53
N ARG A 70 10.40 12.27 -14.08
CA ARG A 70 10.51 11.01 -13.35
C ARG A 70 11.59 10.14 -13.93
N THR A 71 12.42 9.58 -13.08
CA THR A 71 13.45 8.61 -13.47
C THR A 71 12.97 7.21 -13.07
N PRO A 72 12.79 6.29 -14.04
CA PRO A 72 12.44 4.90 -13.73
C PRO A 72 13.51 4.23 -12.88
N THR A 73 13.06 3.45 -11.89
CA THR A 73 13.96 2.69 -10.99
C THR A 73 14.53 1.42 -11.63
N GLY A 74 14.01 1.05 -12.82
CA GLY A 74 14.30 -0.22 -13.47
C GLY A 74 13.46 -1.40 -12.94
N LEU A 75 12.51 -1.13 -12.07
CA LEU A 75 11.56 -2.10 -11.52
C LEU A 75 10.13 -1.61 -11.81
N ASP A 76 9.52 -2.12 -12.88
CA ASP A 76 8.22 -1.62 -13.40
C ASP A 76 7.12 -1.54 -12.34
N GLU A 77 7.03 -2.53 -11.46
CA GLU A 77 6.02 -2.56 -10.41
C GLU A 77 6.32 -1.56 -9.26
N LEU A 78 7.59 -1.20 -9.04
CA LEU A 78 7.97 -0.12 -8.13
C LEU A 78 7.69 1.24 -8.78
N ASP A 79 8.01 1.40 -10.07
CA ASP A 79 7.75 2.62 -10.82
C ASP A 79 6.24 2.91 -10.87
N ARG A 80 5.42 1.88 -11.02
CA ARG A 80 3.96 2.01 -10.96
C ARG A 80 3.50 2.68 -9.66
N VAL A 81 3.91 2.17 -8.49
CA VAL A 81 3.47 2.73 -7.20
C VAL A 81 4.05 4.10 -6.89
N LEU A 82 5.21 4.42 -7.50
CA LEU A 82 5.81 5.74 -7.44
C LEU A 82 5.12 6.75 -8.38
N GLY A 83 4.29 6.29 -9.31
CA GLY A 83 3.61 7.12 -10.30
C GLY A 83 4.44 7.36 -11.57
N GLY A 84 5.33 6.42 -11.90
CA GLY A 84 6.19 6.41 -13.09
C GLY A 84 7.69 6.51 -12.82
N GLY A 85 8.10 6.50 -11.57
CA GLY A 85 9.51 6.54 -11.16
C GLY A 85 9.79 7.52 -10.02
N ILE A 86 11.06 7.68 -9.70
CA ILE A 86 11.53 8.62 -8.66
C ILE A 86 11.51 10.07 -9.18
N VAL A 87 11.30 11.00 -8.25
CA VAL A 87 11.26 12.45 -8.50
C VAL A 87 12.44 13.11 -7.81
N GLU A 88 13.13 14.02 -8.50
CA GLU A 88 14.26 14.77 -7.96
C GLU A 88 13.89 15.50 -6.66
N GLY A 89 14.72 15.33 -5.62
CA GLY A 89 14.46 15.88 -4.29
C GLY A 89 13.25 15.30 -3.58
N GLY A 90 12.60 14.28 -4.14
CA GLY A 90 11.48 13.58 -3.54
C GLY A 90 11.90 12.72 -2.36
N VAL A 91 11.05 12.62 -1.33
CA VAL A 91 11.30 11.77 -0.17
C VAL A 91 10.22 10.71 -0.06
N VAL A 92 10.66 9.45 -0.09
CA VAL A 92 9.80 8.27 -0.03
C VAL A 92 10.04 7.54 1.28
N LEU A 93 8.98 7.21 2.00
CA LEU A 93 9.00 6.31 3.15
C LEU A 93 8.49 4.94 2.72
N ILE A 94 9.26 3.90 2.96
CA ILE A 94 8.82 2.51 2.77
C ILE A 94 8.67 1.85 4.14
N GLY A 95 7.41 1.55 4.51
CA GLY A 95 7.05 0.81 5.73
C GLY A 95 6.74 -0.65 5.45
N GLY A 96 6.75 -1.47 6.49
CA GLY A 96 6.37 -2.90 6.42
C GLY A 96 7.07 -3.74 7.47
N ASP A 97 6.62 -4.98 7.65
CA ASP A 97 7.17 -5.89 8.65
C ASP A 97 8.66 -6.20 8.44
N PRO A 98 9.41 -6.49 9.51
CA PRO A 98 10.78 -6.98 9.39
C PRO A 98 10.84 -8.25 8.54
N GLY A 99 11.85 -8.36 7.67
CA GLY A 99 12.05 -9.55 6.83
C GLY A 99 11.13 -9.66 5.61
N ILE A 100 10.21 -8.72 5.37
CA ILE A 100 9.26 -8.80 4.25
C ILE A 100 9.90 -8.57 2.87
N GLY A 101 11.11 -7.98 2.82
CA GLY A 101 11.86 -7.77 1.58
C GLY A 101 12.17 -6.33 1.21
N LYS A 102 11.90 -5.35 2.10
CA LYS A 102 12.16 -3.91 1.85
C LYS A 102 13.58 -3.63 1.39
N SER A 103 14.57 -4.04 2.19
CA SER A 103 15.98 -3.84 1.89
C SER A 103 16.45 -4.57 0.63
N THR A 104 15.83 -5.72 0.32
CA THR A 104 16.09 -6.48 -0.92
C THR A 104 15.60 -5.70 -2.15
N LEU A 105 14.36 -5.21 -2.12
CA LEU A 105 13.79 -4.41 -3.21
C LEU A 105 14.60 -3.15 -3.46
N LEU A 106 14.97 -2.45 -2.39
CA LEU A 106 15.72 -1.19 -2.51
C LEU A 106 17.15 -1.42 -2.99
N LEU A 107 17.81 -2.50 -2.58
CA LEU A 107 19.15 -2.82 -3.09
C LEU A 107 19.11 -3.13 -4.59
N GLN A 108 18.08 -3.82 -5.08
CA GLN A 108 17.86 -4.03 -6.51
C GLN A 108 17.62 -2.71 -7.27
N ALA A 109 16.80 -1.80 -6.70
CA ALA A 109 16.55 -0.49 -7.28
C ALA A 109 17.83 0.37 -7.31
N VAL A 110 18.62 0.38 -6.23
CA VAL A 110 19.91 1.09 -6.13
C VAL A 110 20.89 0.59 -7.18
N ASP A 111 21.01 -0.74 -7.36
CA ASP A 111 21.88 -1.33 -8.37
C ASP A 111 21.45 -0.91 -9.79
N ALA A 112 20.17 -0.97 -10.09
CA ALA A 112 19.66 -0.55 -11.39
C ALA A 112 19.90 0.94 -11.67
N LEU A 113 19.62 1.82 -10.68
CA LEU A 113 19.83 3.26 -10.78
C LEU A 113 21.31 3.63 -10.84
N SER A 114 22.20 2.86 -10.22
CA SER A 114 23.66 3.14 -10.20
C SER A 114 24.29 3.21 -11.58
N ARG A 115 23.66 2.59 -12.58
CA ARG A 115 24.09 2.63 -13.98
C ARG A 115 23.83 3.96 -14.68
N GLN A 116 22.96 4.78 -14.11
CA GLN A 116 22.50 6.04 -14.72
C GLN A 116 22.88 7.26 -13.88
N MET A 117 22.99 7.09 -12.57
CA MET A 117 23.24 8.17 -11.64
C MET A 117 24.06 7.73 -10.43
N LYS A 118 24.63 8.71 -9.72
CA LYS A 118 25.37 8.46 -8.49
C LYS A 118 24.40 8.09 -7.37
N VAL A 119 24.62 6.95 -6.74
CA VAL A 119 23.74 6.40 -5.69
C VAL A 119 24.52 6.19 -4.39
N LEU A 120 23.82 6.29 -3.25
CA LEU A 120 24.35 6.00 -1.93
C LEU A 120 23.36 5.11 -1.15
N TYR A 121 23.86 4.03 -0.57
CA TYR A 121 23.10 3.17 0.35
C TYR A 121 23.69 3.31 1.76
N VAL A 122 22.94 3.92 2.67
CA VAL A 122 23.30 4.07 4.07
C VAL A 122 22.61 2.96 4.86
N THR A 123 23.38 2.17 5.60
CA THR A 123 22.86 1.10 6.45
C THR A 123 23.16 1.39 7.91
N GLY A 124 22.14 1.36 8.76
CA GLY A 124 22.28 1.45 10.22
C GLY A 124 22.09 0.11 10.93
N GLU A 125 21.65 -0.94 10.22
CA GLU A 125 21.35 -2.25 10.80
C GLU A 125 22.38 -3.32 10.43
N GLU A 126 22.96 -3.20 9.23
CA GLU A 126 23.89 -4.18 8.69
C GLU A 126 25.26 -3.57 8.40
N SER A 127 26.30 -4.38 8.50
CA SER A 127 27.63 -3.98 8.04
C SER A 127 27.68 -3.91 6.51
N GLY A 128 28.59 -3.12 5.96
CA GLY A 128 28.83 -3.09 4.52
C GLY A 128 29.15 -4.47 3.91
N ALA A 129 29.80 -5.36 4.67
CA ALA A 129 30.06 -6.73 4.25
C ALA A 129 28.78 -7.57 4.11
N GLN A 130 27.80 -7.39 5.01
CA GLN A 130 26.51 -8.08 4.92
C GLN A 130 25.69 -7.58 3.73
N VAL A 131 25.69 -6.26 3.47
CA VAL A 131 25.04 -5.69 2.27
C VAL A 131 25.71 -6.23 0.99
N ALA A 132 27.04 -6.29 0.93
CA ALA A 132 27.77 -6.84 -0.22
C ALA A 132 27.48 -8.34 -0.42
N LEU A 133 27.37 -9.11 0.65
CA LEU A 133 27.00 -10.54 0.58
C LEU A 133 25.59 -10.72 0.04
N ARG A 134 24.66 -9.87 0.48
CA ARG A 134 23.28 -9.84 -0.04
C ARG A 134 23.25 -9.51 -1.53
N ALA A 135 23.97 -8.47 -1.98
CA ALA A 135 24.07 -8.09 -3.37
C ALA A 135 24.58 -9.25 -4.25
N ARG A 136 25.63 -9.96 -3.82
CA ARG A 136 26.13 -11.15 -4.52
C ARG A 136 25.10 -12.27 -4.62
N ARG A 137 24.38 -12.57 -3.52
CA ARG A 137 23.31 -13.58 -3.51
C ARG A 137 22.18 -13.24 -4.48
N LEU A 138 21.86 -11.96 -4.63
CA LEU A 138 20.87 -11.47 -5.56
C LEU A 138 21.36 -11.40 -7.01
N GLY A 139 22.66 -11.63 -7.24
CA GLY A 139 23.29 -11.52 -8.57
C GLY A 139 23.37 -10.10 -9.08
N LEU A 140 23.46 -9.10 -8.18
CA LEU A 140 23.61 -7.70 -8.54
C LEU A 140 25.06 -7.38 -8.88
N ASP A 141 25.28 -6.47 -9.82
CA ASP A 141 26.62 -5.99 -10.17
C ASP A 141 27.27 -5.27 -8.99
N GLY A 142 26.56 -4.31 -8.40
CA GLY A 142 26.98 -3.56 -7.22
C GLY A 142 28.22 -2.67 -7.41
N SER A 143 28.90 -2.72 -8.56
CA SER A 143 30.21 -2.06 -8.80
C SER A 143 30.15 -0.54 -8.66
N GLN A 144 28.99 0.06 -8.93
CA GLN A 144 28.77 1.50 -8.85
C GLN A 144 27.98 1.91 -7.59
N VAL A 145 27.56 0.95 -6.76
CA VAL A 145 26.79 1.21 -5.54
C VAL A 145 27.74 1.60 -4.42
N ARG A 146 27.62 2.84 -3.92
CA ARG A 146 28.34 3.29 -2.73
C ARG A 146 27.56 2.92 -1.48
N VAL A 147 28.25 2.35 -0.50
CA VAL A 147 27.64 1.89 0.76
C VAL A 147 28.35 2.58 1.93
N GLN A 148 27.58 3.09 2.87
CA GLN A 148 28.05 3.63 4.14
C GLN A 148 27.32 2.93 5.30
N ALA A 149 28.08 2.33 6.22
CA ALA A 149 27.55 1.84 7.49
C ALA A 149 27.71 2.97 8.53
N GLU A 150 26.62 3.68 8.82
CA GLU A 150 26.62 4.83 9.73
C GLU A 150 25.20 5.04 10.31
N ILE A 151 25.15 5.48 11.56
CA ILE A 151 23.90 5.75 12.29
C ILE A 151 23.80 7.19 12.82
N GLN A 152 24.91 7.93 12.81
CA GLN A 152 24.95 9.32 13.26
C GLN A 152 24.52 10.25 12.12
N LEU A 153 23.42 10.99 12.33
CA LEU A 153 22.83 11.86 11.31
C LEU A 153 23.82 12.86 10.73
N GLU A 154 24.59 13.54 11.59
CA GLU A 154 25.51 14.60 11.19
C GLU A 154 26.59 14.08 10.22
N ARG A 155 27.08 12.86 10.43
CA ARG A 155 28.05 12.21 9.53
C ARG A 155 27.40 11.81 8.20
N ILE A 156 26.16 11.33 8.25
CA ILE A 156 25.39 11.00 7.03
C ILE A 156 25.18 12.27 6.20
N LEU A 157 24.77 13.39 6.83
CA LEU A 157 24.59 14.67 6.15
C LEU A 157 25.89 15.18 5.52
N ALA A 158 27.02 15.09 6.23
CA ALA A 158 28.34 15.44 5.69
C ALA A 158 28.71 14.56 4.47
N THR A 159 28.38 13.27 4.50
CA THR A 159 28.60 12.37 3.35
C THR A 159 27.70 12.75 2.17
N LEU A 160 26.43 13.07 2.41
CA LEU A 160 25.51 13.52 1.35
C LEU A 160 26.00 14.82 0.69
N GLU A 161 26.54 15.76 1.48
CA GLU A 161 27.11 17.00 0.98
C GLU A 161 28.39 16.77 0.16
N ALA A 162 29.28 15.90 0.62
CA ALA A 162 30.54 15.59 -0.06
C ALA A 162 30.34 14.76 -1.33
N GLU A 163 29.48 13.75 -1.24
CA GLU A 163 29.26 12.79 -2.31
C GLU A 163 28.25 13.25 -3.36
N GLN A 164 27.30 14.12 -3.00
CA GLN A 164 26.23 14.63 -3.86
C GLN A 164 25.55 13.52 -4.69
N PRO A 165 25.00 12.46 -4.05
CA PRO A 165 24.28 11.44 -4.77
C PRO A 165 22.97 12.00 -5.33
N ALA A 166 22.53 11.51 -6.49
CA ALA A 166 21.20 11.82 -7.01
C ALA A 166 20.11 10.95 -6.35
N PHE A 167 20.50 9.78 -5.83
CA PHE A 167 19.59 8.87 -5.13
C PHE A 167 20.26 8.30 -3.86
N CYS A 168 19.53 8.31 -2.76
CA CYS A 168 20.00 7.80 -1.46
C CYS A 168 18.95 6.90 -0.80
N VAL A 169 19.40 5.79 -0.21
CA VAL A 169 18.58 4.93 0.66
C VAL A 169 19.12 4.99 2.08
N ILE A 170 18.23 5.14 3.05
CA ILE A 170 18.52 5.09 4.50
C ILE A 170 17.82 3.86 5.08
N ASP A 171 18.56 2.85 5.47
CA ASP A 171 18.07 1.56 5.96
C ASP A 171 18.63 1.23 7.36
N SER A 172 17.90 1.53 8.46
CA SER A 172 16.58 2.14 8.56
C SER A 172 16.62 3.49 9.27
N ILE A 173 15.55 4.26 9.15
CA ILE A 173 15.41 5.56 9.85
C ILE A 173 15.37 5.40 11.37
N GLN A 174 14.92 4.24 11.88
CA GLN A 174 14.83 3.97 13.32
C GLN A 174 16.19 3.79 13.99
N THR A 175 17.22 3.43 13.26
CA THR A 175 18.57 3.26 13.82
C THR A 175 19.33 4.57 13.94
N LEU A 176 18.90 5.60 13.22
CA LEU A 176 19.56 6.88 13.21
C LEU A 176 19.36 7.68 14.50
N TYR A 177 20.37 8.46 14.83
CA TYR A 177 20.30 9.44 15.91
C TYR A 177 21.05 10.71 15.56
N SER A 178 20.63 11.82 16.15
CA SER A 178 21.32 13.10 16.13
C SER A 178 21.89 13.38 17.53
N ASP A 179 23.15 13.81 17.60
CA ASP A 179 23.78 14.23 18.86
C ASP A 179 23.11 15.49 19.45
N GLN A 180 22.29 16.18 18.68
CA GLN A 180 21.55 17.36 19.14
C GLN A 180 20.37 17.02 20.06
N LEU A 181 19.96 15.75 20.12
CA LEU A 181 18.88 15.26 20.99
C LEU A 181 19.43 14.27 22.01
N SER A 182 19.00 14.42 23.25
CA SER A 182 19.40 13.53 24.35
C SER A 182 18.58 12.23 24.40
N SER A 183 17.51 12.12 23.62
CA SER A 183 16.68 10.92 23.55
C SER A 183 17.38 9.75 22.87
N ALA A 184 17.06 8.52 23.28
CA ALA A 184 17.67 7.32 22.71
C ALA A 184 17.38 7.14 21.23
N PRO A 185 18.31 6.51 20.45
CA PRO A 185 18.05 6.08 19.09
C PRO A 185 16.74 5.26 19.00
N GLY A 186 15.98 5.43 17.92
CA GLY A 186 14.70 4.77 17.73
C GLY A 186 13.51 5.42 18.46
N SER A 187 13.75 6.39 19.35
CA SER A 187 12.66 7.18 19.92
C SER A 187 11.96 8.02 18.83
N VAL A 188 10.66 8.32 19.06
CA VAL A 188 9.87 9.13 18.11
C VAL A 188 10.51 10.49 17.83
N ALA A 189 11.12 11.10 18.86
CA ALA A 189 11.80 12.39 18.72
C ALA A 189 13.02 12.29 17.78
N GLN A 190 13.87 11.27 17.95
CA GLN A 190 15.03 11.04 17.09
C GLN A 190 14.60 10.75 15.64
N VAL A 191 13.66 9.83 15.46
CA VAL A 191 13.18 9.44 14.14
C VAL A 191 12.58 10.64 13.40
N ARG A 192 11.81 11.47 14.09
CA ARG A 192 11.22 12.68 13.52
C ARG A 192 12.28 13.71 13.11
N GLU A 193 13.23 13.96 13.99
CA GLU A 193 14.31 14.94 13.73
C GLU A 193 15.18 14.48 12.56
N CYS A 194 15.64 13.24 12.58
CA CYS A 194 16.44 12.66 11.50
C CYS A 194 15.70 12.74 10.16
N ALA A 195 14.43 12.33 10.12
CA ALA A 195 13.62 12.40 8.92
C ALA A 195 13.41 13.83 8.41
N ALA A 196 13.19 14.80 9.32
CA ALA A 196 13.03 16.21 8.95
C ALA A 196 14.33 16.80 8.37
N HIS A 197 15.48 16.48 8.93
CA HIS A 197 16.79 16.90 8.40
C HIS A 197 17.07 16.29 7.04
N LEU A 198 16.90 14.98 6.88
CA LEU A 198 17.10 14.29 5.61
C LEU A 198 16.15 14.83 4.53
N THR A 199 14.89 15.13 4.88
CA THR A 199 13.92 15.72 3.94
C THR A 199 14.35 17.12 3.50
N ARG A 200 14.84 17.97 4.41
CA ARG A 200 15.37 19.30 4.05
C ARG A 200 16.57 19.18 3.12
N THR A 201 17.50 18.29 3.44
CA THR A 201 18.69 18.05 2.62
C THR A 201 18.32 17.52 1.24
N ALA A 202 17.41 16.56 1.15
CA ALA A 202 16.89 16.02 -0.11
C ALA A 202 16.34 17.14 -1.02
N LYS A 203 15.49 17.99 -0.47
CA LYS A 203 14.88 19.11 -1.23
C LYS A 203 15.87 20.22 -1.58
N ALA A 204 16.91 20.42 -0.78
CA ALA A 204 17.92 21.43 -1.05
C ALA A 204 18.95 20.98 -2.10
N SER A 205 19.34 19.70 -2.07
CA SER A 205 20.35 19.11 -2.95
C SER A 205 19.80 18.50 -4.24
N GLY A 206 18.48 18.28 -4.32
CA GLY A 206 17.85 17.50 -5.40
C GLY A 206 18.00 15.97 -5.25
N CYS A 207 18.62 15.49 -4.17
CA CYS A 207 18.80 14.06 -3.93
C CYS A 207 17.47 13.39 -3.58
N THR A 208 16.99 12.47 -4.41
CA THR A 208 15.86 11.62 -4.05
C THR A 208 16.25 10.69 -2.91
N THR A 209 15.50 10.73 -1.81
CA THR A 209 15.83 9.97 -0.61
C THR A 209 14.73 8.99 -0.24
N VAL A 210 15.09 7.71 -0.06
CA VAL A 210 14.18 6.67 0.41
C VAL A 210 14.52 6.32 1.86
N LEU A 211 13.56 6.47 2.75
CA LEU A 211 13.64 6.10 4.15
C LEU A 211 12.97 4.75 4.37
N VAL A 212 13.70 3.78 4.90
CA VAL A 212 13.13 2.49 5.31
C VAL A 212 12.64 2.59 6.75
N GLY A 213 11.39 2.16 6.98
CA GLY A 213 10.77 2.12 8.29
C GLY A 213 10.22 0.74 8.64
N HIS A 214 10.22 0.40 9.94
CA HIS A 214 9.54 -0.78 10.46
C HIS A 214 8.18 -0.40 11.04
N VAL A 215 7.22 -1.30 10.96
CA VAL A 215 5.89 -1.15 11.58
C VAL A 215 5.82 -1.88 12.91
N THR A 216 4.92 -1.43 13.78
CA THR A 216 4.58 -2.19 15.00
C THR A 216 3.68 -3.38 14.62
N LYS A 217 3.62 -4.38 15.53
CA LYS A 217 2.74 -5.58 15.40
C LYS A 217 1.25 -5.25 15.17
N GLU A 218 0.84 -4.03 15.42
CA GLU A 218 -0.53 -3.53 15.23
C GLU A 218 -0.75 -2.90 13.83
N GLY A 219 0.22 -3.03 12.92
CA GLY A 219 0.13 -2.47 11.57
C GLY A 219 0.28 -0.95 11.48
N ALA A 220 0.54 -0.28 12.63
CA ALA A 220 0.93 1.11 12.64
C ALA A 220 2.46 1.21 12.49
N LEU A 221 2.94 2.10 11.64
CA LEU A 221 4.37 2.42 11.59
C LEU A 221 4.86 2.81 12.99
N ALA A 222 5.92 2.24 13.54
CA ALA A 222 6.51 2.63 14.83
C ALA A 222 6.96 4.10 14.76
N GLY A 223 6.20 4.97 15.42
CA GLY A 223 6.45 6.41 15.44
C GLY A 223 6.06 7.24 14.21
N PRO A 224 5.16 6.88 13.34
CA PRO A 224 5.18 7.39 11.97
C PRO A 224 3.93 7.97 11.35
N ARG A 225 2.83 8.12 12.00
CA ARG A 225 1.87 9.16 11.52
C ARG A 225 2.55 10.52 11.45
N VAL A 226 3.62 10.72 12.21
CA VAL A 226 4.45 11.92 12.20
C VAL A 226 5.32 12.01 10.95
N LEU A 227 5.86 10.90 10.43
CA LEU A 227 6.68 10.88 9.21
C LEU A 227 5.85 11.04 7.94
N GLU A 228 4.62 10.55 7.92
CA GLU A 228 3.72 10.71 6.77
C GLU A 228 3.49 12.16 6.37
N HIS A 229 3.54 13.10 7.32
CA HIS A 229 3.39 14.53 7.04
C HIS A 229 4.68 15.16 6.51
N ILE A 230 5.84 14.57 6.80
CA ILE A 230 7.16 15.11 6.43
C ILE A 230 7.54 14.67 5.01
N VAL A 231 7.26 13.41 4.64
CA VAL A 231 7.63 12.82 3.36
C VAL A 231 6.59 13.09 2.25
N ASP A 232 7.00 12.93 0.99
CA ASP A 232 6.14 13.15 -0.17
C ASP A 232 5.34 11.92 -0.55
N THR A 233 5.95 10.74 -0.41
CA THR A 233 5.36 9.45 -0.77
C THR A 233 5.51 8.46 0.40
N VAL A 234 4.46 7.70 0.68
CA VAL A 234 4.47 6.61 1.67
C VAL A 234 4.06 5.33 0.97
N LEU A 235 4.96 4.39 0.93
CA LEU A 235 4.74 3.04 0.42
C LEU A 235 4.65 2.07 1.59
N TYR A 236 3.74 1.12 1.50
CA TYR A 236 3.58 0.07 2.48
C TYR A 236 3.80 -1.30 1.86
N PHE A 237 4.69 -2.07 2.47
CA PHE A 237 4.95 -3.45 2.06
C PHE A 237 3.98 -4.37 2.79
N GLU A 238 3.12 -5.06 2.04
CA GLU A 238 2.09 -5.98 2.54
C GLU A 238 2.41 -7.40 2.08
N GLY A 239 2.04 -8.38 2.88
CA GLY A 239 2.13 -9.81 2.53
C GLY A 239 2.40 -10.68 3.74
N ASP A 240 2.04 -11.94 3.63
CA ASP A 240 2.39 -12.97 4.60
C ASP A 240 3.80 -13.49 4.29
N THR A 241 4.61 -13.73 5.31
CA THR A 241 5.93 -14.36 5.18
C THR A 241 5.88 -15.73 4.53
N HIS A 242 4.74 -16.40 4.61
CA HIS A 242 4.50 -17.71 3.97
C HIS A 242 4.04 -17.60 2.51
N SER A 243 3.61 -16.42 2.06
CA SER A 243 3.24 -16.21 0.66
C SER A 243 4.46 -16.01 -0.23
N SER A 244 4.42 -16.54 -1.44
CA SER A 244 5.45 -16.31 -2.47
C SER A 244 5.38 -14.90 -3.07
N PHE A 245 4.33 -14.13 -2.75
CA PHE A 245 4.09 -12.82 -3.32
C PHE A 245 4.16 -11.73 -2.26
N ARG A 246 4.52 -10.52 -2.71
CA ARG A 246 4.56 -9.30 -1.90
C ARG A 246 3.83 -8.20 -2.65
N LEU A 247 3.06 -7.41 -1.90
CA LEU A 247 2.40 -6.22 -2.41
C LEU A 247 3.08 -4.98 -1.87
N VAL A 248 3.28 -3.99 -2.71
CA VAL A 248 3.71 -2.65 -2.30
C VAL A 248 2.57 -1.69 -2.64
N ARG A 249 2.01 -1.04 -1.63
CA ARG A 249 0.88 -0.12 -1.77
C ARG A 249 1.31 1.33 -1.53
N ALA A 250 0.89 2.23 -2.39
CA ALA A 250 1.05 3.67 -2.18
C ALA A 250 -0.08 4.21 -1.28
N ILE A 251 0.23 4.45 0.00
CA ILE A 251 -0.73 5.03 0.97
C ILE A 251 -0.85 6.54 0.78
N LYS A 252 0.26 7.19 0.44
CA LYS A 252 0.35 8.61 0.12
C LYS A 252 1.28 8.79 -1.06
N ASN A 253 0.88 9.62 -2.02
CA ASN A 253 1.75 10.01 -3.12
C ASN A 253 1.40 11.44 -3.59
N ARG A 254 2.31 12.39 -3.37
CA ARG A 254 2.15 13.78 -3.86
C ARG A 254 2.40 13.90 -5.35
N PHE A 255 3.04 12.92 -5.96
CA PHE A 255 3.46 12.94 -7.36
C PHE A 255 2.63 12.01 -8.25
N GLY A 256 1.69 11.24 -7.67
CA GLY A 256 0.91 10.26 -8.41
C GLY A 256 -0.36 9.84 -7.70
N ALA A 257 -1.02 8.81 -8.23
CA ALA A 257 -2.22 8.26 -7.64
C ALA A 257 -1.91 7.57 -6.29
N VAL A 258 -2.85 7.66 -5.37
CA VAL A 258 -2.85 6.89 -4.12
C VAL A 258 -3.51 5.52 -4.34
N ASN A 259 -3.26 4.58 -3.44
CA ASN A 259 -3.74 3.19 -3.46
C ASN A 259 -3.27 2.36 -4.67
N GLU A 260 -2.30 2.88 -5.46
CA GLU A 260 -1.64 2.04 -6.47
C GLU A 260 -0.93 0.87 -5.80
N ILE A 261 -0.97 -0.28 -6.46
CA ILE A 261 -0.24 -1.46 -5.99
C ILE A 261 0.77 -1.95 -7.03
N GLY A 262 1.94 -2.34 -6.51
CA GLY A 262 2.94 -3.14 -7.21
C GLY A 262 2.94 -4.56 -6.66
N VAL A 263 3.04 -5.53 -7.52
CA VAL A 263 3.02 -6.95 -7.17
C VAL A 263 4.35 -7.59 -7.51
N PHE A 264 4.96 -8.22 -6.52
CA PHE A 264 6.27 -8.85 -6.66
C PHE A 264 6.21 -10.32 -6.24
N ALA A 265 6.89 -11.17 -6.99
CA ALA A 265 7.18 -12.55 -6.58
C ALA A 265 8.52 -12.58 -5.85
N MET A 266 8.56 -13.26 -4.70
CA MET A 266 9.80 -13.53 -3.98
C MET A 266 10.49 -14.72 -4.63
N THR A 267 11.72 -14.53 -5.07
CA THR A 267 12.54 -15.59 -5.68
C THR A 267 13.89 -15.70 -4.97
N ASP A 268 14.67 -16.71 -5.28
CA ASP A 268 16.07 -16.86 -4.84
C ASP A 268 16.97 -15.70 -5.30
N LYS A 269 16.59 -15.04 -6.39
CA LYS A 269 17.27 -13.84 -6.94
C LYS A 269 16.64 -12.51 -6.53
N GLY A 270 15.81 -12.52 -5.49
CA GLY A 270 15.14 -11.32 -4.97
C GLY A 270 13.71 -11.16 -5.43
N LEU A 271 13.25 -9.93 -5.46
CA LEU A 271 11.89 -9.55 -5.83
C LEU A 271 11.79 -9.31 -7.33
N LYS A 272 10.87 -10.01 -7.98
CA LYS A 272 10.59 -9.86 -9.42
C LYS A 272 9.17 -9.32 -9.60
N GLY A 273 9.01 -8.25 -10.36
CA GLY A 273 7.69 -7.70 -10.73
C GLY A 273 6.82 -8.74 -11.45
N VAL A 274 5.55 -8.78 -11.10
CA VAL A 274 4.57 -9.70 -11.69
C VAL A 274 3.77 -8.96 -12.76
N THR A 275 3.96 -9.32 -14.02
CA THR A 275 3.30 -8.67 -15.16
C THR A 275 1.80 -8.94 -15.23
N ASN A 276 1.35 -10.13 -14.79
CA ASN A 276 -0.06 -10.49 -14.68
C ASN A 276 -0.40 -10.87 -13.23
N PRO A 277 -0.66 -9.90 -12.34
CA PRO A 277 -0.97 -10.21 -10.93
C PRO A 277 -2.31 -10.90 -10.76
N SER A 278 -3.27 -10.75 -11.68
CA SER A 278 -4.55 -11.46 -11.61
C SER A 278 -4.37 -12.98 -11.58
N ALA A 279 -3.34 -13.52 -12.23
CA ALA A 279 -3.06 -14.95 -12.21
C ALA A 279 -2.78 -15.50 -10.79
N ILE A 280 -2.38 -14.64 -9.84
CA ILE A 280 -2.11 -15.02 -8.45
C ILE A 280 -3.42 -15.22 -7.67
N PHE A 281 -4.44 -14.42 -8.02
CA PHE A 281 -5.72 -14.33 -7.32
C PHE A 281 -6.82 -15.17 -7.98
N LEU A 282 -6.44 -15.99 -8.95
CA LEU A 282 -7.32 -16.93 -9.64
C LEU A 282 -6.90 -18.36 -9.34
N SER A 283 -7.85 -19.22 -9.02
CA SER A 283 -7.57 -20.65 -8.84
C SER A 283 -7.30 -21.32 -10.18
N THR A 284 -6.45 -22.34 -10.16
CA THR A 284 -6.05 -23.13 -11.33
C THR A 284 -6.95 -24.36 -11.53
N HIS A 285 -8.26 -24.21 -11.31
CA HIS A 285 -9.18 -25.31 -11.56
C HIS A 285 -9.27 -25.63 -13.06
N SER A 286 -9.14 -26.90 -13.41
CA SER A 286 -9.29 -27.39 -14.80
C SER A 286 -10.74 -27.22 -15.29
N GLU A 287 -11.70 -27.35 -14.37
CA GLU A 287 -13.14 -27.21 -14.63
C GLU A 287 -13.77 -26.18 -13.69
N PRO A 288 -14.87 -25.51 -14.13
CA PRO A 288 -15.62 -24.63 -13.25
C PRO A 288 -16.18 -25.38 -12.05
N VAL A 289 -16.08 -24.77 -10.86
CA VAL A 289 -16.56 -25.35 -9.60
C VAL A 289 -17.69 -24.51 -9.02
N PRO A 290 -18.70 -25.13 -8.37
CA PRO A 290 -19.75 -24.38 -7.68
C PRO A 290 -19.14 -23.50 -6.57
N GLY A 291 -19.70 -22.31 -6.41
CA GLY A 291 -19.26 -21.36 -5.38
C GLY A 291 -18.10 -20.46 -5.78
N SER A 292 -17.58 -20.56 -6.99
CA SER A 292 -16.52 -19.68 -7.50
C SER A 292 -17.09 -18.61 -8.44
N CYS A 293 -16.74 -17.34 -8.21
CA CYS A 293 -17.05 -16.21 -9.09
C CYS A 293 -15.86 -15.27 -9.16
N VAL A 294 -15.47 -14.86 -10.37
CA VAL A 294 -14.37 -13.91 -10.54
C VAL A 294 -14.91 -12.48 -10.47
N LEU A 295 -14.38 -11.72 -9.54
CA LEU A 295 -14.57 -10.29 -9.38
C LEU A 295 -13.51 -9.52 -10.17
N VAL A 296 -13.92 -8.43 -10.82
CA VAL A 296 -12.96 -7.43 -11.29
C VAL A 296 -12.98 -6.25 -10.33
N THR A 297 -11.99 -6.18 -9.45
CA THR A 297 -11.80 -5.10 -8.46
C THR A 297 -10.84 -4.04 -8.97
N LEU A 298 -10.78 -2.89 -8.30
CA LEU A 298 -9.79 -1.85 -8.55
C LEU A 298 -8.89 -1.68 -7.33
N GLU A 299 -7.60 -1.70 -7.57
CA GLU A 299 -6.59 -1.26 -6.62
C GLU A 299 -5.88 -0.04 -7.20
N GLY A 300 -6.19 1.14 -6.64
CA GLY A 300 -5.80 2.40 -7.24
C GLY A 300 -6.41 2.60 -8.63
N THR A 301 -5.56 2.63 -9.64
CA THR A 301 -6.00 2.70 -11.04
C THR A 301 -5.98 1.35 -11.75
N ARG A 302 -5.49 0.29 -11.11
CA ARG A 302 -5.27 -1.03 -11.69
C ARG A 302 -6.47 -1.94 -11.49
N PRO A 303 -7.13 -2.40 -12.57
CA PRO A 303 -8.09 -3.49 -12.47
C PRO A 303 -7.36 -4.80 -12.15
N LEU A 304 -7.89 -5.55 -11.20
CA LEU A 304 -7.42 -6.88 -10.81
C LEU A 304 -8.58 -7.87 -10.84
N LEU A 305 -8.33 -9.05 -11.33
CA LEU A 305 -9.27 -10.14 -11.25
C LEU A 305 -8.95 -10.97 -10.02
N VAL A 306 -9.94 -11.13 -9.16
CA VAL A 306 -9.83 -11.87 -7.90
C VAL A 306 -10.95 -12.87 -7.83
N GLU A 307 -10.63 -14.11 -7.57
CA GLU A 307 -11.65 -15.14 -7.37
C GLU A 307 -12.27 -15.02 -5.98
N ILE A 308 -13.58 -14.94 -5.93
CA ILE A 308 -14.39 -15.02 -4.73
C ILE A 308 -14.93 -16.44 -4.64
N GLN A 309 -14.62 -17.13 -3.55
CA GLN A 309 -15.13 -18.45 -3.26
C GLN A 309 -16.15 -18.39 -2.14
N ALA A 310 -17.29 -19.03 -2.34
CA ALA A 310 -18.33 -19.18 -1.35
C ALA A 310 -18.63 -20.66 -1.12
N LEU A 311 -18.77 -21.03 0.14
CA LEU A 311 -19.28 -22.33 0.55
C LEU A 311 -20.54 -22.14 1.38
N VAL A 312 -21.62 -22.72 0.92
CA VAL A 312 -22.89 -22.79 1.65
C VAL A 312 -23.12 -24.25 2.04
N ASP A 313 -23.26 -24.50 3.34
CA ASP A 313 -23.45 -25.84 3.88
C ASP A 313 -24.63 -25.87 4.86
N SER A 314 -25.10 -27.07 5.19
CA SER A 314 -26.16 -27.25 6.19
C SER A 314 -25.72 -26.67 7.53
N GLY A 315 -26.47 -25.70 8.02
CA GLY A 315 -26.17 -25.05 9.31
C GLY A 315 -26.71 -25.85 10.50
N GLY A 316 -26.10 -25.60 11.66
CA GLY A 316 -26.61 -26.05 12.94
C GLY A 316 -27.66 -25.06 13.51
N PRO A 317 -28.02 -25.21 14.82
CA PRO A 317 -28.97 -24.33 15.49
C PRO A 317 -28.53 -22.83 15.51
N SER A 318 -27.27 -22.57 15.26
CA SER A 318 -26.69 -21.21 15.15
C SER A 318 -25.82 -21.11 13.91
N PRO A 319 -26.38 -20.70 12.78
CA PRO A 319 -25.67 -20.64 11.51
C PRO A 319 -24.46 -19.70 11.55
N ARG A 320 -23.33 -20.14 11.04
CA ARG A 320 -22.07 -19.39 11.01
C ARG A 320 -21.99 -18.51 9.78
N ARG A 321 -21.46 -17.30 9.96
CA ARG A 321 -21.17 -16.36 8.89
C ARG A 321 -19.71 -15.96 8.99
N LEU A 322 -18.88 -16.43 8.07
CA LEU A 322 -17.45 -16.16 8.04
C LEU A 322 -17.04 -15.53 6.72
N SER A 323 -16.25 -14.48 6.82
CA SER A 323 -15.69 -13.80 5.66
C SER A 323 -14.19 -13.64 5.85
N VAL A 324 -13.42 -14.02 4.84
CA VAL A 324 -11.95 -13.85 4.78
C VAL A 324 -11.62 -12.99 3.56
N GLY A 325 -10.88 -11.92 3.79
CA GLY A 325 -10.55 -10.96 2.74
C GLY A 325 -11.67 -9.97 2.36
N LEU A 326 -12.86 -10.08 2.98
CA LEU A 326 -14.01 -9.21 2.76
C LEU A 326 -14.58 -8.76 4.13
N GLU A 327 -15.32 -7.67 4.15
CA GLU A 327 -15.91 -7.15 5.37
C GLU A 327 -17.06 -8.03 5.89
N ARG A 328 -16.98 -8.44 7.17
CA ARG A 328 -17.93 -9.39 7.77
C ARG A 328 -19.36 -8.86 7.85
N ASP A 329 -19.52 -7.61 8.24
CA ASP A 329 -20.85 -7.01 8.40
C ASP A 329 -21.54 -6.82 7.04
N ARG A 330 -20.75 -6.59 5.98
CA ARG A 330 -21.25 -6.53 4.61
C ARG A 330 -21.86 -7.84 4.16
N LEU A 331 -21.23 -8.98 4.49
CA LEU A 331 -21.78 -10.31 4.17
C LEU A 331 -23.18 -10.52 4.77
N ALA A 332 -23.39 -10.12 6.04
CA ALA A 332 -24.69 -10.25 6.68
C ALA A 332 -25.78 -9.44 5.97
N MET A 333 -25.46 -8.21 5.55
CA MET A 333 -26.37 -7.37 4.77
C MET A 333 -26.70 -7.99 3.41
N LEU A 334 -25.70 -8.50 2.70
CA LEU A 334 -25.89 -9.14 1.38
C LEU A 334 -26.77 -10.37 1.46
N LEU A 335 -26.65 -11.20 2.49
CA LEU A 335 -27.54 -12.36 2.71
C LEU A 335 -28.98 -11.93 2.94
N ALA A 336 -29.23 -10.85 3.69
CA ALA A 336 -30.55 -10.29 3.88
C ALA A 336 -31.17 -9.77 2.56
N VAL A 337 -30.35 -9.08 1.71
CA VAL A 337 -30.78 -8.62 0.39
C VAL A 337 -31.13 -9.81 -0.52
N LEU A 338 -30.28 -10.84 -0.54
CA LEU A 338 -30.50 -12.05 -1.34
C LEU A 338 -31.80 -12.75 -0.97
N HIS A 339 -32.06 -12.88 0.33
CA HIS A 339 -33.34 -13.45 0.82
C HIS A 339 -34.53 -12.59 0.44
N ARG A 340 -34.47 -11.28 0.73
CA ARG A 340 -35.62 -10.39 0.58
C ARG A 340 -36.00 -10.11 -0.87
N HIS A 341 -35.01 -9.90 -1.74
CA HIS A 341 -35.20 -9.43 -3.11
C HIS A 341 -35.10 -10.54 -4.17
N ALA A 342 -34.27 -11.56 -3.92
CA ALA A 342 -34.11 -12.67 -4.87
C ALA A 342 -34.79 -13.98 -4.44
N GLY A 343 -35.46 -14.00 -3.27
CA GLY A 343 -36.14 -15.18 -2.76
C GLY A 343 -35.22 -16.36 -2.42
N VAL A 344 -33.93 -16.08 -2.18
CA VAL A 344 -32.92 -17.09 -1.87
C VAL A 344 -32.66 -17.12 -0.37
N ALA A 345 -33.18 -18.15 0.32
CA ALA A 345 -33.05 -18.29 1.76
C ALA A 345 -31.71 -18.99 2.12
N CYS A 346 -30.92 -18.35 2.98
CA CYS A 346 -29.69 -18.90 3.57
C CYS A 346 -29.69 -18.71 5.10
N SER A 347 -30.86 -18.48 5.71
CA SER A 347 -30.98 -18.13 7.12
C SER A 347 -30.57 -19.26 8.07
N ASP A 348 -30.79 -20.49 7.67
CA ASP A 348 -30.53 -21.75 8.37
C ASP A 348 -29.23 -22.45 7.93
N GLN A 349 -28.43 -21.81 7.06
CA GLN A 349 -27.22 -22.41 6.50
C GLN A 349 -25.97 -21.67 6.94
N ASP A 350 -24.89 -22.42 7.07
CA ASP A 350 -23.54 -21.87 7.23
C ASP A 350 -23.07 -21.25 5.91
N VAL A 351 -22.54 -20.04 5.96
CA VAL A 351 -22.03 -19.34 4.78
C VAL A 351 -20.60 -18.86 5.04
N PHE A 352 -19.69 -19.35 4.22
CA PHE A 352 -18.28 -19.00 4.24
C PHE A 352 -17.93 -18.33 2.92
N VAL A 353 -17.24 -17.18 2.99
CA VAL A 353 -16.77 -16.47 1.80
C VAL A 353 -15.29 -16.16 1.94
N ASN A 354 -14.54 -16.37 0.88
CA ASN A 354 -13.10 -16.15 0.85
C ASN A 354 -12.66 -15.44 -0.45
N ALA A 355 -11.81 -14.41 -0.32
CA ALA A 355 -11.09 -13.85 -1.45
C ALA A 355 -9.76 -14.59 -1.62
N VAL A 356 -9.55 -15.19 -2.80
CA VAL A 356 -8.35 -15.99 -3.09
C VAL A 356 -7.09 -15.14 -3.09
N GLY A 357 -5.97 -15.73 -2.65
CA GLY A 357 -4.65 -15.09 -2.63
C GLY A 357 -4.40 -14.17 -1.43
N GLY A 358 -5.28 -14.19 -0.42
CA GLY A 358 -5.12 -13.40 0.80
C GLY A 358 -5.27 -11.89 0.61
N VAL A 359 -5.83 -11.46 -0.52
CA VAL A 359 -6.11 -10.05 -0.80
C VAL A 359 -7.27 -9.55 0.06
N ARG A 360 -7.16 -8.30 0.53
CA ARG A 360 -8.25 -7.65 1.26
C ARG A 360 -9.01 -6.72 0.32
N ILE A 361 -10.27 -7.05 0.05
CA ILE A 361 -11.16 -6.29 -0.80
C ILE A 361 -12.08 -5.44 0.08
N SER A 362 -11.93 -4.13 0.01
CA SER A 362 -12.77 -3.14 0.72
C SER A 362 -13.79 -2.47 -0.20
N GLU A 363 -13.73 -2.76 -1.48
CA GLU A 363 -14.54 -2.12 -2.50
C GLU A 363 -15.98 -2.72 -2.52
N PRO A 364 -17.04 -1.90 -2.41
CA PRO A 364 -18.43 -2.38 -2.49
C PRO A 364 -18.79 -3.04 -3.82
N ALA A 365 -18.05 -2.76 -4.88
CA ALA A 365 -18.25 -3.40 -6.18
C ALA A 365 -18.07 -4.94 -6.16
N ALA A 366 -17.56 -5.51 -5.07
CA ALA A 366 -17.48 -6.96 -4.86
C ALA A 366 -18.82 -7.63 -4.57
N ASP A 367 -19.83 -6.87 -4.14
CA ASP A 367 -21.10 -7.40 -3.64
C ASP A 367 -21.77 -8.36 -4.62
N LEU A 368 -21.87 -7.95 -5.89
CA LEU A 368 -22.54 -8.76 -6.89
C LEU A 368 -21.82 -10.10 -7.10
N ALA A 369 -20.49 -10.10 -7.18
CA ALA A 369 -19.71 -11.33 -7.30
C ALA A 369 -19.86 -12.25 -6.09
N VAL A 370 -19.93 -11.69 -4.87
CA VAL A 370 -20.18 -12.44 -3.63
C VAL A 370 -21.56 -13.11 -3.68
N LEU A 371 -22.62 -12.38 -4.07
CA LEU A 371 -23.97 -12.93 -4.16
C LEU A 371 -24.07 -14.05 -5.21
N LEU A 372 -23.41 -13.89 -6.36
CA LEU A 372 -23.42 -14.90 -7.41
C LEU A 372 -22.60 -16.15 -7.02
N ALA A 373 -21.51 -15.98 -6.29
CA ALA A 373 -20.75 -17.11 -5.72
C ALA A 373 -21.58 -17.89 -4.69
N ILE A 374 -22.26 -17.20 -3.77
CA ILE A 374 -23.17 -17.81 -2.79
C ILE A 374 -24.30 -18.58 -3.50
N GLN A 375 -24.94 -17.98 -4.50
CA GLN A 375 -26.01 -18.61 -5.26
C GLN A 375 -25.52 -19.84 -6.02
N SER A 376 -24.32 -19.79 -6.60
CA SER A 376 -23.67 -20.92 -7.27
C SER A 376 -23.43 -22.08 -6.31
N SER A 377 -22.86 -21.79 -5.14
CA SER A 377 -22.62 -22.78 -4.07
C SER A 377 -23.90 -23.42 -3.58
N LEU A 378 -24.89 -22.61 -3.24
CA LEU A 378 -26.19 -23.09 -2.74
C LEU A 378 -26.90 -24.04 -3.71
N ARG A 379 -26.73 -23.81 -5.01
CA ARG A 379 -27.34 -24.67 -6.05
C ARG A 379 -26.50 -25.85 -6.48
N GLY A 380 -25.24 -25.90 -6.05
CA GLY A 380 -24.26 -26.88 -6.54
C GLY A 380 -24.00 -26.78 -8.04
N LYS A 381 -24.29 -25.61 -8.67
CA LYS A 381 -24.09 -25.37 -10.11
C LYS A 381 -22.99 -24.34 -10.32
N ALA A 382 -21.90 -24.74 -11.01
CA ALA A 382 -20.80 -23.85 -11.36
C ALA A 382 -21.23 -22.73 -12.31
N LEU A 383 -20.60 -21.56 -12.19
CA LEU A 383 -20.72 -20.48 -13.16
C LEU A 383 -20.00 -20.85 -14.48
N PRO A 384 -20.40 -20.28 -15.62
CA PRO A 384 -19.74 -20.56 -16.88
C PRO A 384 -18.24 -20.25 -16.84
N ARG A 385 -17.45 -20.98 -17.62
CA ARG A 385 -16.03 -20.68 -17.75
C ARG A 385 -15.83 -19.27 -18.34
N GLY A 386 -14.89 -18.53 -17.79
CA GLY A 386 -14.63 -17.14 -18.22
C GLY A 386 -15.70 -16.15 -17.77
N PHE A 387 -16.39 -16.45 -16.67
CA PHE A 387 -17.40 -15.58 -16.07
C PHE A 387 -16.80 -14.58 -15.11
N ILE A 388 -17.23 -13.31 -15.20
CA ILE A 388 -16.90 -12.26 -14.24
C ILE A 388 -18.15 -11.51 -13.77
N ALA A 389 -18.08 -10.94 -12.57
CA ALA A 389 -19.09 -9.99 -12.11
C ALA A 389 -18.48 -8.88 -11.29
N PHE A 390 -19.11 -7.72 -11.30
CA PHE A 390 -18.86 -6.63 -10.36
C PHE A 390 -20.10 -5.73 -10.26
N GLY A 391 -20.26 -5.05 -9.13
CA GLY A 391 -21.33 -4.09 -8.87
C GLY A 391 -21.63 -4.00 -7.39
N GLU A 392 -21.89 -2.79 -6.90
CA GLU A 392 -22.36 -2.57 -5.54
C GLU A 392 -23.83 -2.95 -5.44
N VAL A 393 -24.24 -3.54 -4.32
CA VAL A 393 -25.63 -3.92 -4.08
C VAL A 393 -26.20 -3.12 -2.92
N GLY A 394 -27.27 -2.37 -3.18
CA GLY A 394 -27.99 -1.62 -2.17
C GLY A 394 -29.04 -2.47 -1.42
N LEU A 395 -29.47 -1.97 -0.26
CA LEU A 395 -30.44 -2.67 0.60
C LEU A 395 -31.83 -2.82 -0.03
N ALA A 396 -32.19 -2.00 -1.02
CA ALA A 396 -33.44 -2.15 -1.79
C ALA A 396 -33.28 -3.12 -2.96
N GLY A 397 -32.17 -3.83 -3.10
CA GLY A 397 -31.92 -4.81 -4.14
C GLY A 397 -31.43 -4.21 -5.47
N GLU A 398 -31.15 -2.90 -5.52
CA GLU A 398 -30.59 -2.24 -6.68
C GLU A 398 -29.13 -2.59 -6.87
N VAL A 399 -28.69 -2.70 -8.13
CA VAL A 399 -27.28 -2.89 -8.49
C VAL A 399 -26.72 -1.57 -9.00
N ARG A 400 -25.78 -1.00 -8.22
CA ARG A 400 -25.18 0.31 -8.45
C ARG A 400 -23.88 0.19 -9.26
N PRO A 401 -23.55 1.25 -10.05
CA PRO A 401 -22.34 1.23 -10.85
C PRO A 401 -21.08 1.22 -10.01
N ALA A 402 -20.07 0.51 -10.51
CA ALA A 402 -18.71 0.57 -9.99
C ALA A 402 -17.91 1.65 -10.74
N PRO A 403 -16.95 2.33 -10.08
CA PRO A 403 -16.03 3.24 -10.74
C PRO A 403 -15.24 2.52 -11.83
N ARG A 404 -14.94 3.22 -12.93
CA ARG A 404 -14.09 2.72 -14.02
C ARG A 404 -14.56 1.39 -14.63
N GLY A 405 -15.85 1.21 -14.79
CA GLY A 405 -16.44 -0.03 -15.32
C GLY A 405 -15.89 -0.46 -16.67
N GLN A 406 -15.56 0.50 -17.54
CA GLN A 406 -15.01 0.22 -18.86
C GLN A 406 -13.58 -0.38 -18.79
N GLU A 407 -12.74 0.12 -17.89
CA GLU A 407 -11.40 -0.41 -17.67
C GLU A 407 -11.44 -1.82 -17.10
N ARG A 408 -12.39 -2.09 -16.17
CA ARG A 408 -12.60 -3.42 -15.62
C ARG A 408 -12.99 -4.43 -16.71
N LEU A 409 -13.91 -4.08 -17.56
CA LEU A 409 -14.37 -4.94 -18.66
C LEU A 409 -13.28 -5.19 -19.70
N LYS A 410 -12.49 -4.16 -20.05
CA LYS A 410 -11.37 -4.30 -20.97
C LYS A 410 -10.28 -5.22 -20.44
N GLU A 411 -9.95 -5.10 -19.14
CA GLU A 411 -8.95 -5.99 -18.54
C GLU A 411 -9.45 -7.43 -18.47
N ALA A 412 -10.73 -7.65 -18.13
CA ALA A 412 -11.34 -8.99 -18.15
C ALA A 412 -11.27 -9.61 -19.55
N ALA A 413 -11.66 -8.87 -20.60
CA ALA A 413 -11.58 -9.34 -21.97
C ALA A 413 -10.15 -9.67 -22.41
N LYS A 414 -9.17 -8.80 -22.08
CA LYS A 414 -7.75 -9.00 -22.34
C LYS A 414 -7.21 -10.29 -21.70
N LEU A 415 -7.73 -10.66 -20.53
CA LEU A 415 -7.37 -11.89 -19.82
C LEU A 415 -8.18 -13.11 -20.23
N GLY A 416 -9.00 -13.01 -21.29
CA GLY A 416 -9.73 -14.11 -21.89
C GLY A 416 -11.07 -14.46 -21.24
N PHE A 417 -11.61 -13.58 -20.40
CA PHE A 417 -12.97 -13.75 -19.86
C PHE A 417 -13.99 -13.39 -20.93
N SER A 418 -15.10 -14.15 -20.99
CA SER A 418 -16.03 -14.11 -22.08
C SER A 418 -17.48 -13.75 -21.68
N VAL A 419 -17.83 -13.83 -20.40
CA VAL A 419 -19.16 -13.54 -19.89
C VAL A 419 -19.08 -12.60 -18.68
N ALA A 420 -19.87 -11.54 -18.67
CA ALA A 420 -19.91 -10.57 -17.59
C ALA A 420 -21.34 -10.26 -17.16
N ILE A 421 -21.61 -10.24 -15.84
CA ILE A 421 -22.81 -9.62 -15.27
C ILE A 421 -22.39 -8.35 -14.53
N VAL A 422 -22.92 -7.21 -14.97
CA VAL A 422 -22.48 -5.89 -14.48
C VAL A 422 -23.66 -4.92 -14.33
N PRO A 423 -23.50 -3.84 -13.56
CA PRO A 423 -24.52 -2.80 -13.48
C PRO A 423 -24.83 -2.21 -14.87
N LYS A 424 -26.08 -1.92 -15.15
CA LYS A 424 -26.51 -1.33 -16.43
C LYS A 424 -25.76 -0.04 -16.77
N ALA A 425 -25.48 0.79 -15.77
CA ALA A 425 -24.73 2.03 -15.97
C ALA A 425 -23.25 1.80 -16.36
N ASN A 426 -22.70 0.61 -16.10
CA ASN A 426 -21.34 0.22 -16.53
C ASN A 426 -21.31 -0.51 -17.88
N ALA A 427 -22.45 -0.84 -18.45
CA ALA A 427 -22.49 -1.47 -19.77
C ALA A 427 -21.91 -0.54 -20.83
N PRO A 428 -21.01 -1.03 -21.69
CA PRO A 428 -20.36 -0.21 -22.70
C PRO A 428 -21.32 0.15 -23.82
N LYS A 429 -21.17 1.36 -24.38
CA LYS A 429 -21.94 1.79 -25.54
C LYS A 429 -21.58 1.03 -26.82
N LYS A 430 -20.34 0.53 -26.90
CA LYS A 430 -19.85 -0.30 -28.01
C LYS A 430 -19.50 -1.68 -27.47
N PRO A 431 -19.84 -2.76 -28.17
CA PRO A 431 -19.44 -4.10 -27.77
C PRO A 431 -17.93 -4.21 -27.53
N ILE A 432 -17.54 -5.01 -26.55
CA ILE A 432 -16.15 -5.40 -26.35
C ILE A 432 -15.98 -6.78 -26.98
N GLU A 433 -15.04 -6.89 -27.91
CA GLU A 433 -14.79 -8.14 -28.62
C GLU A 433 -14.46 -9.28 -27.65
N GLY A 434 -15.08 -10.43 -27.87
CA GLY A 434 -14.89 -11.62 -27.02
C GLY A 434 -15.62 -11.61 -25.69
N LEU A 435 -16.35 -10.55 -25.31
CA LEU A 435 -17.02 -10.45 -24.03
C LEU A 435 -18.54 -10.20 -24.18
N THR A 436 -19.33 -11.18 -23.77
CA THR A 436 -20.79 -11.06 -23.66
C THR A 436 -21.16 -10.40 -22.34
N ILE A 437 -21.86 -9.26 -22.40
CA ILE A 437 -22.15 -8.45 -21.22
C ILE A 437 -23.66 -8.45 -20.94
N HIS A 438 -24.03 -8.94 -19.77
CA HIS A 438 -25.38 -8.90 -19.23
C HIS A 438 -25.51 -7.74 -18.26
N ALA A 439 -26.27 -6.73 -18.64
CA ALA A 439 -26.49 -5.52 -17.85
C ALA A 439 -27.69 -5.71 -16.94
N VAL A 440 -27.51 -5.47 -15.64
CA VAL A 440 -28.57 -5.61 -14.62
C VAL A 440 -28.77 -4.34 -13.82
N GLU A 441 -29.97 -4.09 -13.37
CA GLU A 441 -30.36 -2.99 -12.48
C GLU A 441 -30.70 -3.49 -11.07
N ARG A 442 -31.02 -4.77 -10.93
CA ARG A 442 -31.51 -5.39 -9.70
C ARG A 442 -30.90 -6.77 -9.48
N VAL A 443 -30.80 -7.17 -8.21
CA VAL A 443 -30.24 -8.48 -7.82
C VAL A 443 -31.07 -9.65 -8.39
N GLU A 444 -32.41 -9.56 -8.36
CA GLU A 444 -33.23 -10.61 -8.92
C GLU A 444 -32.94 -10.90 -10.39
N GLN A 445 -32.68 -9.87 -11.20
CA GLN A 445 -32.30 -10.03 -12.61
C GLN A 445 -30.99 -10.81 -12.77
N ALA A 446 -29.98 -10.49 -11.92
CA ALA A 446 -28.71 -11.20 -11.94
C ALA A 446 -28.89 -12.70 -11.57
N ILE A 447 -29.73 -12.99 -10.58
CA ILE A 447 -30.03 -14.36 -10.15
C ILE A 447 -30.82 -15.12 -11.21
N GLU A 448 -31.77 -14.48 -11.92
CA GLU A 448 -32.52 -15.09 -13.02
C GLU A 448 -31.60 -15.41 -14.21
N LEU A 449 -30.71 -14.50 -14.58
CA LEU A 449 -29.72 -14.75 -15.64
C LEU A 449 -28.85 -15.98 -15.34
N LEU A 450 -28.45 -16.18 -14.09
CA LEU A 450 -27.69 -17.38 -13.70
C LEU A 450 -28.50 -18.68 -13.84
N ARG A 451 -29.83 -18.61 -13.86
CA ARG A 451 -30.68 -19.80 -14.06
C ARG A 451 -30.69 -20.26 -15.52
N GLY A 452 -30.46 -19.31 -16.44
CA GLY A 452 -30.42 -19.55 -17.87
C GLY A 452 -29.03 -19.83 -18.44
N LEU A 453 -27.96 -19.48 -17.68
CA LEU A 453 -26.57 -19.79 -18.01
C LEU A 453 -26.15 -21.13 -17.44
#